data_b19545fc8c7e72a95c5e9a1dca6f5208
#
_entry.id   b19545fc8c7e72a95c5e9a1dca6f5208
#
_cell.length_a   1.000
_cell.length_b   1.000
_cell.length_c   1.000
_cell.angle_alpha   90.00
_cell.angle_beta   90.00
_cell.angle_gamma   90.00
#
_symmetry.space_group_name_H-M   'P 1'
#
loop_
_entity.id
_entity.type
_entity.pdbx_description
1 polymer ?
#
loop_
_entity_poly.entity_id
_entity_poly.type
_entity_poly.pdbx_seq_one_letter_code
_entity_poly.pdbx_strand_id
1 'polypeptide(L)'
;MPRRRLLALAVSAMCVAVPISEASAKRSFGSRALERPMRGADVRILQGLLSVWGTPLTADGQFGRQTRRAVRRWERTVGGRVDGRVSPREARALQLAVERGDRMPAPAPPAPPAVELPEGLGEQATIGPDGLAIAPASAPAAVKAMIAAGNRIHDKPYKYGGGHGRWNDSGYDCSGSMSYVLHAAGLLDRALDSTGFMRWGAAGKGQWVTNYANPGHGYMVIAGLRFDTSGRSGDGSRWDTAMRSPRGYAVRHPTGL
;
A
#
# COMPACT_ATOMS: atom_id res chain seq x y z
N MET A 1 51.95 69.81 12.10
CA MET A 1 51.19 68.94 11.21
C MET A 1 50.76 67.67 11.95
N PRO A 2 49.46 67.44 12.26
CA PRO A 2 49.05 66.33 13.06
C PRO A 2 48.73 65.09 12.21
N ARG A 3 49.20 63.97 12.60
CA ARG A 3 48.96 62.66 12.03
C ARG A 3 47.53 62.17 12.38
N ARG A 4 46.70 62.02 11.40
CA ARG A 4 45.35 61.34 11.50
C ARG A 4 45.56 59.84 11.64
N ARG A 5 45.14 59.28 12.75
CA ARG A 5 45.00 57.80 12.92
C ARG A 5 43.64 57.38 12.43
N LEU A 6 43.62 56.54 11.39
CA LEU A 6 42.43 55.85 10.92
C LEU A 6 42.19 54.66 11.85
N LEU A 7 41.03 54.70 12.54
CA LEU A 7 40.50 53.54 13.24
C LEU A 7 39.77 52.66 12.23
N ALA A 8 40.27 51.48 12.02
CA ALA A 8 39.55 50.45 11.25
C ALA A 8 38.59 49.71 12.19
N LEU A 9 37.27 49.89 12.00
CA LEU A 9 36.25 49.06 12.65
C LEU A 9 36.19 47.70 11.92
N ALA A 10 36.61 46.64 12.58
CA ALA A 10 36.37 45.28 12.14
C ALA A 10 34.96 44.89 12.56
N VAL A 11 34.05 44.79 11.57
CA VAL A 11 32.73 44.20 11.78
C VAL A 11 32.89 42.67 11.68
N SER A 12 32.90 41.99 12.83
CA SER A 12 32.85 40.53 12.90
C SER A 12 31.44 40.09 12.58
N ALA A 13 31.24 39.58 11.37
CA ALA A 13 30.01 38.88 11.00
C ALA A 13 30.00 37.51 11.68
N MET A 14 29.23 37.39 12.75
CA MET A 14 28.97 36.14 13.45
C MET A 14 27.95 35.36 12.67
N CYS A 15 28.43 34.47 11.77
CA CYS A 15 27.59 33.48 11.11
C CYS A 15 27.05 32.52 12.18
N VAL A 16 25.80 32.71 12.59
CA VAL A 16 25.04 31.72 13.34
C VAL A 16 24.72 30.60 12.40
N ALA A 17 25.52 29.55 12.38
CA ALA A 17 25.19 28.30 11.74
C ALA A 17 24.01 27.68 12.51
N VAL A 18 22.81 27.81 11.97
CA VAL A 18 21.66 27.07 12.44
C VAL A 18 21.93 25.60 12.06
N PRO A 19 22.01 24.67 13.01
CA PRO A 19 22.19 23.27 12.69
C PRO A 19 20.92 22.82 11.97
N ILE A 20 21.01 22.56 10.67
CA ILE A 20 19.99 21.83 9.93
C ILE A 20 20.01 20.43 10.51
N SER A 21 19.02 20.16 11.37
CA SER A 21 18.84 18.85 11.99
C SER A 21 18.64 17.79 10.91
N GLU A 22 19.68 17.01 10.65
CA GLU A 22 19.67 15.82 9.77
C GLU A 22 18.89 14.65 10.37
N ALA A 23 17.80 14.91 11.09
CA ALA A 23 16.96 13.88 11.70
C ALA A 23 15.72 13.56 10.84
N SER A 24 15.89 13.45 9.52
CA SER A 24 14.88 12.80 8.67
C SER A 24 15.25 11.35 8.34
N ALA A 25 15.79 10.63 9.33
CA ALA A 25 15.85 9.18 9.26
C ALA A 25 14.42 8.67 8.98
N LYS A 26 14.25 7.88 7.93
CA LYS A 26 12.97 7.23 7.56
C LYS A 26 12.38 6.53 8.78
N ARG A 27 11.54 7.23 9.53
CA ARG A 27 10.88 6.64 10.70
C ARG A 27 9.87 5.64 10.22
N SER A 28 9.96 4.39 10.69
CA SER A 28 9.00 3.35 10.35
C SER A 28 7.63 3.70 10.93
N PHE A 29 6.57 3.38 10.18
CA PHE A 29 5.20 3.54 10.66
C PHE A 29 4.99 2.75 11.97
N GLY A 30 4.35 3.38 12.95
CA GLY A 30 4.17 2.77 14.27
C GLY A 30 5.36 2.93 15.22
N SER A 31 6.45 3.60 14.84
CA SER A 31 7.57 3.86 15.75
C SER A 31 7.33 5.05 16.71
N ARG A 32 6.36 5.90 16.42
CA ARG A 32 5.97 7.06 17.24
C ARG A 32 4.47 7.33 17.12
N ALA A 33 3.94 8.10 18.06
CA ALA A 33 2.60 8.64 17.92
C ALA A 33 2.55 9.66 16.78
N LEU A 34 1.43 9.66 16.03
CA LEU A 34 1.18 10.59 14.94
C LEU A 34 0.00 11.50 15.27
N GLU A 35 0.21 12.79 15.12
CA GLU A 35 -0.81 13.82 15.40
C GLU A 35 -0.54 15.07 14.56
N ARG A 36 -1.52 15.99 14.56
CA ARG A 36 -1.35 17.30 13.92
C ARG A 36 -0.37 18.17 14.72
N PRO A 37 0.57 18.92 14.04
CA PRO A 37 0.74 19.11 12.60
C PRO A 37 1.87 18.27 11.97
N MET A 38 2.10 17.05 12.42
CA MET A 38 3.22 16.22 11.97
C MET A 38 3.24 15.98 10.45
N ARG A 39 4.44 15.72 9.92
CA ARG A 39 4.69 15.41 8.52
C ARG A 39 5.68 14.25 8.42
N GLY A 40 5.60 13.49 7.32
CA GLY A 40 6.55 12.42 7.04
C GLY A 40 5.99 11.26 6.23
N ALA A 41 6.86 10.29 5.94
CA ALA A 41 6.48 9.06 5.26
C ALA A 41 5.52 8.22 6.11
N ASP A 42 5.69 8.21 7.42
CA ASP A 42 4.82 7.56 8.39
C ASP A 42 3.38 8.13 8.37
N VAL A 43 3.22 9.44 8.20
CA VAL A 43 1.91 10.09 8.02
C VAL A 43 1.29 9.69 6.68
N ARG A 44 2.09 9.61 5.61
CA ARG A 44 1.61 9.17 4.30
C ARG A 44 1.09 7.73 4.34
N ILE A 45 1.80 6.85 5.07
CA ILE A 45 1.36 5.47 5.29
C ILE A 45 0.04 5.44 6.06
N LEU A 46 -0.08 6.20 7.14
CA LEU A 46 -1.33 6.32 7.89
C LEU A 46 -2.50 6.72 7.00
N GLN A 47 -2.30 7.73 6.17
CA GLN A 47 -3.33 8.21 5.23
C GLN A 47 -3.74 7.13 4.24
N GLY A 48 -2.78 6.36 3.73
CA GLY A 48 -3.03 5.22 2.86
C GLY A 48 -3.85 4.14 3.55
N LEU A 49 -3.46 3.73 4.77
CA LEU A 49 -4.18 2.74 5.56
C LEU A 49 -5.62 3.18 5.88
N LEU A 50 -5.83 4.44 6.25
CA LEU A 50 -7.16 5.00 6.48
C LEU A 50 -8.01 5.02 5.20
N SER A 51 -7.39 5.27 4.04
CA SER A 51 -8.07 5.22 2.75
C SER A 51 -8.52 3.82 2.41
N VAL A 52 -7.65 2.83 2.60
CA VAL A 52 -7.96 1.41 2.40
C VAL A 52 -9.05 0.95 3.35
N TRP A 53 -8.98 1.40 4.62
CA TRP A 53 -9.98 1.07 5.63
C TRP A 53 -11.37 1.66 5.33
N GLY A 54 -11.48 2.69 4.47
CA GLY A 54 -12.76 3.23 4.00
C GLY A 54 -12.97 4.73 4.26
N THR A 55 -11.91 5.46 4.59
CA THR A 55 -11.96 6.92 4.66
C THR A 55 -11.06 7.54 3.59
N PRO A 56 -11.59 7.86 2.39
CA PRO A 56 -10.77 8.39 1.29
C PRO A 56 -9.97 9.63 1.70
N LEU A 57 -8.66 9.57 1.53
CA LEU A 57 -7.71 10.64 1.83
C LEU A 57 -6.65 10.74 0.75
N THR A 58 -6.18 11.95 0.51
CA THR A 58 -4.93 12.15 -0.23
C THR A 58 -3.76 11.85 0.69
N ALA A 59 -2.91 10.93 0.27
CA ALA A 59 -1.71 10.56 1.03
C ALA A 59 -0.57 11.55 0.73
N ASP A 60 -0.71 12.80 1.19
CA ASP A 60 0.24 13.90 1.00
C ASP A 60 1.38 13.90 2.02
N GLY A 61 1.28 13.06 3.06
CA GLY A 61 2.25 12.98 4.15
C GLY A 61 2.13 14.13 5.16
N GLN A 62 1.04 14.90 5.15
CA GLN A 62 0.79 15.97 6.10
C GLN A 62 -0.39 15.60 7.02
N PHE A 63 -0.16 15.54 8.32
CA PHE A 63 -1.23 15.28 9.30
C PHE A 63 -2.10 16.54 9.48
N GLY A 64 -2.96 16.79 8.48
CA GLY A 64 -3.85 17.94 8.44
C GLY A 64 -5.18 17.70 9.17
N ARG A 65 -6.13 18.64 8.96
CA ARG A 65 -7.49 18.52 9.51
C ARG A 65 -8.24 17.31 8.96
N GLN A 66 -8.04 16.98 7.68
CA GLN A 66 -8.69 15.84 7.03
C GLN A 66 -8.16 14.51 7.62
N THR A 67 -6.85 14.36 7.77
CA THR A 67 -6.24 13.20 8.41
C THR A 67 -6.75 13.02 9.83
N ARG A 68 -6.82 14.08 10.64
CA ARG A 68 -7.37 14.02 12.00
C ARG A 68 -8.84 13.60 12.02
N ARG A 69 -9.67 14.08 11.08
CA ARG A 69 -11.09 13.65 10.99
C ARG A 69 -11.19 12.17 10.65
N ALA A 70 -10.35 11.68 9.74
CA ALA A 70 -10.31 10.28 9.35
C ALA A 70 -9.88 9.38 10.52
N VAL A 71 -8.84 9.78 11.26
CA VAL A 71 -8.41 9.09 12.48
C VAL A 71 -9.56 9.00 13.48
N ARG A 72 -10.22 10.11 13.80
CA ARG A 72 -11.38 10.11 14.74
C ARG A 72 -12.55 9.25 14.27
N ARG A 73 -12.74 9.11 12.97
CA ARG A 73 -13.76 8.23 12.41
C ARG A 73 -13.39 6.77 12.64
N TRP A 74 -12.13 6.42 12.39
CA TRP A 74 -11.58 5.10 12.66
C TRP A 74 -11.68 4.75 14.15
N GLU A 75 -11.20 5.64 15.05
CA GLU A 75 -11.27 5.46 16.51
C GLU A 75 -12.68 5.16 17.00
N ARG A 76 -13.69 5.88 16.51
CA ARG A 76 -15.10 5.62 16.86
C ARG A 76 -15.58 4.24 16.45
N THR A 77 -15.13 3.75 15.29
CA THR A 77 -15.56 2.45 14.77
C THR A 77 -14.93 1.29 15.54
N VAL A 78 -13.68 1.46 15.98
CA VAL A 78 -12.97 0.42 16.73
C VAL A 78 -13.23 0.50 18.25
N GLY A 79 -14.06 1.45 18.71
CA GLY A 79 -14.40 1.62 20.15
C GLY A 79 -13.24 2.13 21.00
N GLY A 80 -12.23 2.77 20.38
CA GLY A 80 -11.09 3.36 21.07
C GLY A 80 -11.34 4.78 21.60
N ARG A 81 -10.30 5.37 22.20
CA ARG A 81 -10.31 6.78 22.60
C ARG A 81 -10.33 7.67 21.37
N VAL A 82 -11.31 8.57 21.26
CA VAL A 82 -11.50 9.45 20.10
C VAL A 82 -10.76 10.78 20.30
N ASP A 83 -9.44 10.78 20.20
CA ASP A 83 -8.63 12.00 20.38
C ASP A 83 -8.06 12.53 19.07
N GLY A 84 -8.07 11.74 18.01
CA GLY A 84 -7.53 12.10 16.69
C GLY A 84 -6.02 12.08 16.64
N ARG A 85 -5.40 11.24 17.47
CA ARG A 85 -3.97 10.88 17.49
C ARG A 85 -3.86 9.40 17.19
N VAL A 86 -2.74 8.98 16.67
CA VAL A 86 -2.48 7.54 16.43
C VAL A 86 -1.23 7.15 17.22
N SER A 87 -1.42 6.45 18.31
CA SER A 87 -0.33 5.86 19.08
C SER A 87 0.34 4.71 18.29
N PRO A 88 1.56 4.28 18.67
CA PRO A 88 2.19 3.11 18.06
C PRO A 88 1.33 1.84 18.12
N ARG A 89 0.57 1.66 19.21
CA ARG A 89 -0.36 0.52 19.38
C ARG A 89 -1.53 0.61 18.39
N GLU A 90 -2.10 1.80 18.23
CA GLU A 90 -3.20 2.04 17.29
C GLU A 90 -2.74 1.96 15.84
N ALA A 91 -1.53 2.45 15.53
CA ALA A 91 -0.92 2.28 14.22
C ALA A 91 -0.84 0.80 13.82
N ARG A 92 -0.37 -0.04 14.75
CA ARG A 92 -0.32 -1.49 14.55
C ARG A 92 -1.71 -2.11 14.43
N ALA A 93 -2.68 -1.67 15.25
CA ALA A 93 -4.06 -2.15 15.19
C ALA A 93 -4.73 -1.80 13.84
N LEU A 94 -4.55 -0.57 13.35
CA LEU A 94 -5.05 -0.15 12.03
C LEU A 94 -4.41 -0.95 10.91
N GLN A 95 -3.11 -1.19 10.99
CA GLN A 95 -2.38 -1.99 10.02
C GLN A 95 -2.94 -3.41 9.96
N LEU A 96 -3.06 -4.08 11.11
CA LEU A 96 -3.63 -5.42 11.20
C LEU A 96 -5.09 -5.47 10.74
N ALA A 97 -5.89 -4.45 11.05
CA ALA A 97 -7.28 -4.36 10.59
C ALA A 97 -7.35 -4.28 9.07
N VAL A 98 -6.51 -3.45 8.44
CA VAL A 98 -6.43 -3.36 6.97
C VAL A 98 -5.93 -4.67 6.36
N GLU A 99 -4.97 -5.35 7.00
CA GLU A 99 -4.45 -6.65 6.59
C GLU A 99 -5.52 -7.74 6.61
N ARG A 100 -6.35 -7.77 7.67
CA ARG A 100 -7.50 -8.68 7.77
C ARG A 100 -8.65 -8.35 6.82
N GLY A 101 -8.58 -7.22 6.11
CA GLY A 101 -9.65 -6.73 5.26
C GLY A 101 -10.77 -6.04 6.04
N ASP A 102 -10.57 -5.77 7.34
CA ASP A 102 -11.51 -5.02 8.14
C ASP A 102 -11.70 -3.63 7.52
N ARG A 103 -12.95 -3.24 7.30
CA ARG A 103 -13.32 -1.94 6.75
C ARG A 103 -14.37 -1.30 7.61
N MET A 104 -14.46 0.00 7.47
CA MET A 104 -15.59 0.72 8.02
C MET A 104 -16.88 0.08 7.49
N PRO A 105 -17.84 -0.27 8.38
CA PRO A 105 -19.15 -0.68 7.93
C PRO A 105 -19.69 0.42 7.01
N ALA A 106 -19.77 0.15 5.73
CA ALA A 106 -20.47 1.04 4.82
C ALA A 106 -21.96 1.00 5.19
N PRO A 107 -22.71 2.11 5.14
CA PRO A 107 -24.14 2.00 4.95
C PRO A 107 -24.33 1.09 3.74
N ALA A 108 -25.09 0.00 3.89
CA ALA A 108 -25.25 -1.00 2.85
C ALA A 108 -25.48 -0.29 1.51
N PRO A 109 -24.55 -0.39 0.54
CA PRO A 109 -24.84 0.13 -0.78
C PRO A 109 -25.97 -0.70 -1.36
N PRO A 110 -26.85 -0.11 -2.18
CA PRO A 110 -27.67 -0.93 -3.04
C PRO A 110 -26.74 -1.90 -3.76
N ALA A 111 -27.11 -3.18 -3.82
CA ALA A 111 -26.30 -4.23 -4.45
C ALA A 111 -25.75 -3.67 -5.77
N PRO A 112 -24.44 -3.68 -6.01
CA PRO A 112 -23.93 -3.25 -7.29
C PRO A 112 -24.60 -4.12 -8.34
N PRO A 113 -25.03 -3.55 -9.48
CA PRO A 113 -25.44 -4.37 -10.60
C PRO A 113 -24.30 -5.38 -10.81
N ALA A 114 -24.66 -6.65 -11.00
CA ALA A 114 -23.71 -7.71 -11.29
C ALA A 114 -22.75 -7.15 -12.34
N VAL A 115 -21.48 -7.00 -11.98
CA VAL A 115 -20.47 -6.61 -12.98
C VAL A 115 -20.40 -7.81 -13.90
N GLU A 116 -21.08 -7.72 -15.03
CA GLU A 116 -20.87 -8.65 -16.13
C GLU A 116 -19.37 -8.65 -16.41
N LEU A 117 -18.74 -9.78 -16.11
CA LEU A 117 -17.37 -10.03 -16.49
C LEU A 117 -17.33 -9.90 -18.01
N PRO A 118 -16.34 -9.23 -18.60
CA PRO A 118 -16.26 -9.14 -20.04
C PRO A 118 -16.33 -10.57 -20.61
N GLU A 119 -17.32 -10.82 -21.46
CA GLU A 119 -17.44 -12.05 -22.24
C GLU A 119 -16.13 -12.24 -22.99
N GLY A 120 -15.40 -13.33 -22.68
CA GLY A 120 -14.12 -13.63 -23.33
C GLY A 120 -12.99 -14.01 -22.38
N LEU A 121 -13.19 -14.02 -21.05
CA LEU A 121 -12.25 -14.66 -20.13
C LEU A 121 -12.40 -16.19 -20.33
N GLY A 122 -11.38 -16.81 -20.87
CA GLY A 122 -11.21 -18.26 -20.81
C GLY A 122 -11.34 -18.78 -19.37
N GLU A 123 -11.18 -20.07 -19.18
CA GLU A 123 -11.22 -20.71 -17.85
C GLU A 123 -10.56 -19.83 -16.77
N GLN A 124 -11.26 -19.66 -15.65
CA GLN A 124 -10.72 -18.90 -14.51
C GLN A 124 -9.88 -19.80 -13.60
N ALA A 125 -8.94 -19.22 -12.89
CA ALA A 125 -8.24 -19.90 -11.81
C ALA A 125 -9.23 -20.23 -10.67
N THR A 126 -8.99 -21.34 -9.98
CA THR A 126 -9.77 -21.78 -8.82
C THR A 126 -8.88 -21.85 -7.59
N ILE A 127 -9.49 -21.90 -6.40
CA ILE A 127 -8.77 -22.13 -5.16
C ILE A 127 -9.03 -23.55 -4.70
N GLY A 128 -7.96 -24.33 -4.51
CA GLY A 128 -8.02 -25.68 -3.97
C GLY A 128 -8.34 -25.71 -2.48
N PRO A 129 -8.63 -26.89 -1.93
CA PRO A 129 -8.92 -27.06 -0.51
C PRO A 129 -7.75 -26.72 0.42
N ASP A 130 -6.54 -26.67 -0.13
CA ASP A 130 -5.30 -26.26 0.53
C ASP A 130 -5.07 -24.73 0.51
N GLY A 131 -6.02 -23.97 -0.03
CA GLY A 131 -5.92 -22.51 -0.16
C GLY A 131 -5.00 -22.04 -1.29
N LEU A 132 -4.49 -22.94 -2.13
CA LEU A 132 -3.63 -22.61 -3.27
C LEU A 132 -4.46 -22.35 -4.52
N ALA A 133 -4.00 -21.40 -5.33
CA ALA A 133 -4.61 -21.11 -6.62
C ALA A 133 -4.18 -22.13 -7.67
N ILE A 134 -5.15 -22.61 -8.45
CA ILE A 134 -4.97 -23.53 -9.58
C ILE A 134 -5.14 -22.75 -10.86
N ALA A 135 -4.08 -22.67 -11.67
CA ALA A 135 -4.12 -21.96 -12.93
C ALA A 135 -4.96 -22.75 -13.97
N PRO A 136 -5.78 -22.08 -14.79
CA PRO A 136 -6.47 -22.75 -15.89
C PRO A 136 -5.47 -23.25 -16.94
N ALA A 137 -5.82 -24.34 -17.61
CA ALA A 137 -4.96 -24.95 -18.63
C ALA A 137 -4.63 -23.97 -19.76
N SER A 138 -5.61 -23.15 -20.15
CA SER A 138 -5.52 -22.13 -21.20
C SER A 138 -4.67 -20.88 -20.84
N ALA A 139 -4.29 -20.71 -19.56
CA ALA A 139 -3.54 -19.53 -19.13
C ALA A 139 -2.15 -19.47 -19.77
N PRO A 140 -1.70 -18.27 -20.19
CA PRO A 140 -0.33 -18.05 -20.64
C PRO A 140 0.72 -18.50 -19.63
N ALA A 141 1.92 -18.85 -20.09
CA ALA A 141 3.00 -19.31 -19.22
C ALA A 141 3.34 -18.29 -18.12
N ALA A 142 3.34 -16.99 -18.44
CA ALA A 142 3.58 -15.92 -17.47
C ALA A 142 2.51 -15.91 -16.35
N VAL A 143 1.23 -16.11 -16.68
CA VAL A 143 0.14 -16.17 -15.70
C VAL A 143 0.28 -17.40 -14.80
N LYS A 144 0.61 -18.55 -15.38
CA LYS A 144 0.93 -19.79 -14.61
C LYS A 144 2.10 -19.56 -13.66
N ALA A 145 3.16 -18.89 -14.12
CA ALA A 145 4.30 -18.55 -13.28
C ALA A 145 3.94 -17.60 -12.13
N MET A 146 3.08 -16.61 -12.39
CA MET A 146 2.57 -15.69 -11.35
C MET A 146 1.75 -16.45 -10.30
N ILE A 147 0.85 -17.35 -10.70
CA ILE A 147 0.05 -18.15 -9.78
C ILE A 147 0.96 -19.06 -8.93
N ALA A 148 1.91 -19.75 -9.56
CA ALA A 148 2.87 -20.59 -8.85
C ALA A 148 3.73 -19.77 -7.86
N ALA A 149 4.11 -18.56 -8.22
CA ALA A 149 4.82 -17.65 -7.32
C ALA A 149 3.93 -17.17 -6.17
N GLY A 150 2.69 -16.80 -6.45
CA GLY A 150 1.71 -16.42 -5.45
C GLY A 150 1.48 -17.53 -4.43
N ASN A 151 1.41 -18.78 -4.88
CA ASN A 151 1.28 -19.97 -4.02
C ASN A 151 2.49 -20.13 -3.08
N ARG A 152 3.71 -19.78 -3.51
CA ARG A 152 4.89 -19.85 -2.63
C ARG A 152 4.88 -18.84 -1.48
N ILE A 153 4.10 -17.78 -1.61
CA ILE A 153 4.04 -16.71 -0.59
C ILE A 153 2.63 -16.47 -0.04
N HIS A 154 1.65 -17.33 -0.38
CA HIS A 154 0.25 -17.12 -0.05
C HIS A 154 0.01 -16.97 1.46
N ASP A 155 0.74 -17.73 2.28
CA ASP A 155 0.66 -17.79 3.75
C ASP A 155 1.72 -16.94 4.47
N LYS A 156 2.69 -16.34 3.73
CA LYS A 156 3.75 -15.53 4.35
C LYS A 156 3.17 -14.33 5.10
N PRO A 157 3.71 -13.98 6.28
CA PRO A 157 3.19 -12.86 7.05
C PRO A 157 3.32 -11.53 6.31
N TYR A 158 2.45 -10.59 6.65
CA TYR A 158 2.65 -9.21 6.25
C TYR A 158 3.89 -8.64 6.95
N LYS A 159 4.75 -8.03 6.16
CA LYS A 159 5.94 -7.33 6.64
C LYS A 159 6.08 -6.04 5.86
N TYR A 160 5.93 -4.90 6.53
CA TYR A 160 6.10 -3.60 5.89
C TYR A 160 7.50 -3.46 5.25
N GLY A 161 7.56 -3.07 3.97
CA GLY A 161 8.79 -3.05 3.18
C GLY A 161 9.29 -4.44 2.77
N GLY A 162 8.58 -5.51 3.12
CA GLY A 162 8.93 -6.87 2.72
C GLY A 162 8.76 -7.10 1.23
N GLY A 163 9.70 -7.80 0.61
CA GLY A 163 9.76 -8.02 -0.83
C GLY A 163 10.40 -6.89 -1.64
N HIS A 164 10.84 -5.79 -1.00
CA HIS A 164 11.46 -4.65 -1.70
C HIS A 164 13.00 -4.70 -1.72
N GLY A 165 13.62 -5.28 -0.74
CA GLY A 165 15.10 -5.42 -0.66
C GLY A 165 15.62 -6.75 -1.17
N ARG A 166 14.77 -7.76 -1.19
CA ARG A 166 15.08 -9.13 -1.68
C ARG A 166 13.79 -9.78 -2.15
N TRP A 167 13.92 -10.58 -3.22
CA TRP A 167 12.79 -11.33 -3.75
C TRP A 167 12.29 -12.39 -2.77
N ASN A 168 13.20 -13.15 -2.17
CA ASN A 168 12.87 -14.13 -1.13
C ASN A 168 12.98 -13.48 0.26
N ASP A 169 11.85 -13.08 0.83
CA ASP A 169 11.77 -12.47 2.15
C ASP A 169 10.94 -13.33 3.12
N SER A 170 11.08 -13.08 4.41
CA SER A 170 10.31 -13.74 5.48
C SER A 170 8.84 -13.30 5.53
N GLY A 171 8.49 -12.20 4.87
CA GLY A 171 7.15 -11.65 4.75
C GLY A 171 7.11 -10.58 3.68
N TYR A 172 5.93 -10.21 3.23
CA TYR A 172 5.73 -9.28 2.12
C TYR A 172 4.64 -8.26 2.46
N ASP A 173 4.85 -7.00 2.08
CA ASP A 173 3.77 -6.04 2.03
C ASP A 173 2.94 -6.18 0.75
N CYS A 174 1.94 -5.31 0.57
CA CYS A 174 1.03 -5.37 -0.57
C CYS A 174 1.77 -5.27 -1.92
N SER A 175 2.60 -4.26 -2.09
CA SER A 175 3.34 -4.01 -3.33
C SER A 175 4.54 -4.96 -3.49
N GLY A 176 5.16 -5.39 -2.41
CA GLY A 176 6.20 -6.42 -2.43
C GLY A 176 5.65 -7.79 -2.88
N SER A 177 4.43 -8.16 -2.47
CA SER A 177 3.74 -9.36 -2.96
C SER A 177 3.48 -9.27 -4.47
N MET A 178 2.97 -8.14 -4.95
CA MET A 178 2.74 -7.89 -6.38
C MET A 178 4.05 -7.97 -7.17
N SER A 179 5.10 -7.32 -6.66
CA SER A 179 6.42 -7.31 -7.29
C SER A 179 7.01 -8.72 -7.39
N TYR A 180 6.86 -9.51 -6.34
CA TYR A 180 7.35 -10.89 -6.31
C TYR A 180 6.74 -11.77 -7.40
N VAL A 181 5.42 -11.72 -7.58
CA VAL A 181 4.75 -12.56 -8.58
C VAL A 181 5.03 -12.08 -10.00
N LEU A 182 5.13 -10.78 -10.24
CA LEU A 182 5.50 -10.22 -11.53
C LEU A 182 6.95 -10.52 -11.90
N HIS A 183 7.86 -10.45 -10.93
CA HIS A 183 9.26 -10.83 -11.13
C HIS A 183 9.40 -12.31 -11.51
N ALA A 184 8.69 -13.19 -10.82
CA ALA A 184 8.70 -14.63 -11.12
C ALA A 184 8.19 -14.96 -12.52
N ALA A 185 7.38 -14.09 -13.11
CA ALA A 185 6.90 -14.19 -14.48
C ALA A 185 7.80 -13.49 -15.51
N GLY A 186 8.93 -12.92 -15.08
CA GLY A 186 9.84 -12.16 -15.93
C GLY A 186 9.31 -10.80 -16.41
N LEU A 187 8.30 -10.26 -15.72
CA LEU A 187 7.63 -9.01 -16.11
C LEU A 187 8.16 -7.79 -15.34
N LEU A 188 8.96 -8.01 -14.29
CA LEU A 188 9.45 -6.94 -13.42
C LEU A 188 10.86 -7.25 -12.92
N ASP A 189 11.83 -6.34 -13.18
CA ASP A 189 13.23 -6.53 -12.80
C ASP A 189 13.56 -5.97 -11.40
N ARG A 190 12.75 -5.05 -10.90
CA ARG A 190 12.92 -4.42 -9.59
C ARG A 190 11.58 -4.23 -8.89
N ALA A 191 11.56 -4.37 -7.58
CA ALA A 191 10.35 -4.16 -6.80
C ALA A 191 9.86 -2.70 -6.89
N LEU A 192 8.53 -2.54 -7.02
CA LEU A 192 7.84 -1.26 -7.02
C LEU A 192 7.01 -1.11 -5.75
N ASP A 193 6.91 0.10 -5.24
CA ASP A 193 5.92 0.47 -4.24
C ASP A 193 4.53 0.64 -4.89
N SER A 194 3.51 0.81 -4.07
CA SER A 194 2.14 1.00 -4.57
C SER A 194 2.00 2.22 -5.46
N THR A 195 2.79 3.28 -5.25
CA THR A 195 2.80 4.49 -6.09
C THR A 195 3.42 4.20 -7.47
N GLY A 196 4.46 3.38 -7.50
CA GLY A 196 5.06 2.88 -8.75
C GLY A 196 4.06 2.08 -9.57
N PHE A 197 3.30 1.20 -8.94
CA PHE A 197 2.25 0.42 -9.62
C PHE A 197 1.10 1.26 -10.19
N MET A 198 0.86 2.44 -9.66
CA MET A 198 -0.14 3.36 -10.26
C MET A 198 0.21 3.78 -11.70
N ARG A 199 1.47 3.63 -12.11
CA ARG A 199 1.97 4.06 -13.42
C ARG A 199 2.57 2.92 -14.25
N TRP A 200 2.78 1.76 -13.65
CA TRP A 200 3.42 0.63 -14.29
C TRP A 200 2.45 -0.18 -15.16
N GLY A 201 2.85 -0.49 -16.37
CA GLY A 201 2.04 -1.22 -17.33
C GLY A 201 1.05 -0.34 -18.11
N ALA A 202 0.24 -0.97 -18.94
CA ALA A 202 -0.79 -0.31 -19.74
C ALA A 202 -1.98 0.10 -18.86
N ALA A 203 -2.74 1.12 -19.28
CA ALA A 203 -3.91 1.60 -18.57
C ALA A 203 -5.10 0.66 -18.74
N GLY A 204 -5.93 0.54 -17.70
CA GLY A 204 -7.14 -0.28 -17.72
C GLY A 204 -6.93 -1.71 -17.23
N LYS A 205 -7.97 -2.53 -17.40
CA LYS A 205 -7.95 -3.96 -17.07
C LYS A 205 -7.23 -4.74 -18.15
N GLY A 206 -6.46 -5.75 -17.75
CA GLY A 206 -5.92 -6.75 -18.65
C GLY A 206 -6.87 -7.94 -18.83
N GLN A 207 -6.58 -8.77 -19.78
CA GLN A 207 -7.33 -10.00 -20.02
C GLN A 207 -7.11 -11.03 -18.92
N TRP A 208 -5.85 -11.21 -18.50
CA TRP A 208 -5.44 -12.19 -17.52
C TRP A 208 -5.01 -11.59 -16.19
N VAL A 209 -4.42 -10.40 -16.23
CA VAL A 209 -3.81 -9.78 -15.06
C VAL A 209 -4.22 -8.31 -14.96
N THR A 210 -4.72 -7.90 -13.81
CA THR A 210 -5.03 -6.49 -13.54
C THR A 210 -4.42 -6.08 -12.20
N ASN A 211 -3.66 -5.01 -12.20
CA ASN A 211 -3.08 -4.38 -11.02
C ASN A 211 -3.96 -3.23 -10.56
N TYR A 212 -4.27 -3.19 -9.30
CA TYR A 212 -4.98 -2.11 -8.64
C TYR A 212 -4.07 -1.48 -7.60
N ALA A 213 -3.77 -0.20 -7.73
CA ALA A 213 -2.87 0.49 -6.82
C ALA A 213 -3.34 1.90 -6.47
N ASN A 214 -3.11 2.30 -5.23
CA ASN A 214 -3.24 3.68 -4.75
C ASN A 214 -2.07 3.99 -3.81
N PRO A 215 -1.91 5.23 -3.31
CA PRO A 215 -0.75 5.58 -2.48
C PRO A 215 -0.56 4.74 -1.20
N GLY A 216 -1.59 4.02 -0.75
CA GLY A 216 -1.55 3.27 0.51
C GLY A 216 -1.68 1.75 0.36
N HIS A 217 -2.07 1.26 -0.80
CA HIS A 217 -2.30 -0.18 -1.01
C HIS A 217 -2.21 -0.58 -2.47
N GLY A 218 -1.87 -1.85 -2.69
CA GLY A 218 -1.93 -2.49 -4.00
C GLY A 218 -2.42 -3.94 -3.89
N TYR A 219 -3.13 -4.40 -4.90
CA TYR A 219 -3.53 -5.79 -5.08
C TYR A 219 -3.63 -6.13 -6.57
N MET A 220 -3.75 -7.39 -6.87
CA MET A 220 -3.89 -7.89 -8.24
C MET A 220 -5.13 -8.76 -8.39
N VAL A 221 -5.61 -8.85 -9.62
CA VAL A 221 -6.49 -9.93 -10.07
C VAL A 221 -5.71 -10.71 -11.11
N ILE A 222 -5.54 -12.01 -10.92
CA ILE A 222 -4.77 -12.91 -11.76
C ILE A 222 -5.69 -14.06 -12.16
N ALA A 223 -5.97 -14.20 -13.43
CA ALA A 223 -6.89 -15.22 -13.98
C ALA A 223 -8.22 -15.30 -13.19
N GLY A 224 -8.80 -14.16 -12.83
CA GLY A 224 -10.07 -14.09 -12.10
C GLY A 224 -9.97 -14.19 -10.57
N LEU A 225 -8.84 -14.55 -9.99
CA LEU A 225 -8.65 -14.56 -8.53
C LEU A 225 -7.97 -13.27 -8.04
N ARG A 226 -8.45 -12.74 -6.92
CA ARG A 226 -7.78 -11.65 -6.22
C ARG A 226 -6.58 -12.17 -5.44
N PHE A 227 -5.42 -11.53 -5.63
CA PHE A 227 -4.22 -11.74 -4.86
C PHE A 227 -3.91 -10.48 -4.04
N ASP A 228 -4.09 -10.57 -2.73
CA ASP A 228 -4.12 -9.40 -1.84
C ASP A 228 -3.66 -9.76 -0.42
N THR A 229 -2.79 -8.96 0.15
CA THR A 229 -2.37 -9.13 1.56
C THR A 229 -3.50 -8.89 2.56
N SER A 230 -4.57 -8.20 2.18
CA SER A 230 -5.75 -7.98 3.01
C SER A 230 -6.82 -9.08 2.85
N GLY A 231 -6.62 -10.06 1.97
CA GLY A 231 -7.50 -11.21 1.76
C GLY A 231 -7.37 -12.32 2.81
N ARG A 232 -6.37 -12.25 3.69
CA ARG A 232 -6.03 -13.30 4.67
C ARG A 232 -7.02 -13.51 5.82
N SER A 233 -8.20 -12.94 5.77
CA SER A 233 -9.16 -12.90 6.89
C SER A 233 -9.99 -14.18 7.10
N GLY A 234 -9.66 -15.29 6.50
CA GLY A 234 -10.41 -16.53 6.68
C GLY A 234 -9.47 -17.73 6.87
N ASP A 235 -8.72 -18.01 5.84
CA ASP A 235 -7.82 -19.16 5.73
C ASP A 235 -6.33 -18.79 5.85
N GLY A 236 -6.02 -17.50 5.98
CA GLY A 236 -4.63 -17.01 6.01
C GLY A 236 -3.99 -16.86 4.64
N SER A 237 -4.70 -17.19 3.55
CA SER A 237 -4.21 -17.07 2.19
C SER A 237 -4.30 -15.64 1.63
N ARG A 238 -3.45 -15.29 0.66
CA ARG A 238 -3.58 -14.08 -0.15
C ARG A 238 -4.56 -14.25 -1.29
N TRP A 239 -4.93 -15.46 -1.63
CA TRP A 239 -5.90 -15.77 -2.68
C TRP A 239 -7.32 -15.63 -2.16
N ASP A 240 -8.19 -15.04 -2.97
CA ASP A 240 -9.58 -14.82 -2.63
C ASP A 240 -10.45 -14.76 -3.91
N THR A 241 -11.63 -15.33 -3.87
CA THR A 241 -12.64 -15.19 -4.94
C THR A 241 -13.43 -13.90 -4.82
N ALA A 242 -13.51 -13.32 -3.62
CA ALA A 242 -14.26 -12.08 -3.40
C ALA A 242 -13.49 -10.87 -3.95
N MET A 243 -14.11 -10.18 -4.88
CA MET A 243 -13.54 -8.98 -5.50
C MET A 243 -13.69 -7.75 -4.61
N ARG A 244 -12.75 -6.81 -4.73
CA ARG A 244 -12.81 -5.50 -4.10
C ARG A 244 -13.37 -4.46 -5.06
N SER A 245 -14.01 -3.42 -4.52
CA SER A 245 -14.32 -2.23 -5.30
C SER A 245 -13.03 -1.59 -5.83
N PRO A 246 -12.92 -1.34 -7.14
CA PRO A 246 -11.76 -0.66 -7.72
C PRO A 246 -11.74 0.85 -7.48
N ARG A 247 -12.75 1.36 -6.81
CA ARG A 247 -12.89 2.81 -6.56
C ARG A 247 -11.71 3.36 -5.76
N GLY A 248 -11.06 4.38 -6.30
CA GLY A 248 -9.88 5.01 -5.67
C GLY A 248 -8.56 4.31 -5.96
N TYR A 249 -8.55 3.37 -6.91
CA TYR A 249 -7.34 2.73 -7.41
C TYR A 249 -7.04 3.13 -8.85
N ALA A 250 -5.77 3.33 -9.16
CA ALA A 250 -5.30 3.29 -10.54
C ALA A 250 -5.38 1.83 -11.00
N VAL A 251 -5.89 1.64 -12.22
CA VAL A 251 -6.06 0.31 -12.83
C VAL A 251 -5.06 0.16 -13.96
N ARG A 252 -4.21 -0.85 -13.88
CA ARG A 252 -3.13 -1.12 -14.82
C ARG A 252 -3.02 -2.62 -15.09
N HIS A 253 -2.38 -2.97 -16.20
CA HIS A 253 -2.08 -4.36 -16.51
C HIS A 253 -0.70 -4.49 -17.21
N PRO A 254 -0.03 -5.65 -17.09
CA PRO A 254 1.13 -5.95 -17.91
C PRO A 254 0.73 -6.00 -19.39
N THR A 255 1.52 -5.40 -20.26
CA THR A 255 1.24 -5.40 -21.71
C THR A 255 1.14 -6.85 -22.21
N GLY A 256 0.06 -7.17 -22.91
CA GLY A 256 -0.21 -8.50 -23.47
C GLY A 256 -0.84 -9.52 -22.50
N LEU A 257 -1.24 -9.11 -21.29
CA LEU A 257 -1.92 -10.00 -20.32
C LEU A 257 -3.26 -9.43 -19.83
#